data_18a334d0b5d1a42674e3c15e2b892b41
#
_entry.id   18a334d0b5d1a42674e3c15e2b892b41
#
_cell.length_a   1.000
_cell.length_b   1.000
_cell.length_c   1.000
_cell.angle_alpha   90.00
_cell.angle_beta   90.00
_cell.angle_gamma   90.00
#
_symmetry.space_group_name_H-M   'P 1'
#
loop_
_entity.id
_entity.type
_entity.pdbx_description
1 polymer ?
#
loop_
_entity_poly.entity_id
_entity_poly.type
_entity_poly.pdbx_seq_one_letter_code
_entity_poly.pdbx_strand_id
1 'polypeptide(L)'
;MLALALLLAGACASSRMHPDTVPVGTWGGDDAGLIVRADGAHAHIGCTLGDVPGPIPVDADGGFDVAGQWNVDAYPLDRGIIHPARLSGWTDGNTLTLSVLLTDTGRVLGPARLAFGREPRMQNCPICRDRPAPRSR
;
A
#
# COMPACT_ATOMS: atom_id res chain seq x y z
N MET A 1 -12.85 -13.38 -61.95
CA MET A 1 -12.23 -13.97 -60.78
C MET A 1 -11.88 -12.83 -59.81
N LEU A 2 -12.74 -12.61 -58.78
CA LEU A 2 -12.49 -11.63 -57.73
C LEU A 2 -11.84 -12.35 -56.56
N ALA A 3 -10.61 -11.98 -56.23
CA ALA A 3 -9.91 -12.44 -55.02
C ALA A 3 -10.31 -11.57 -53.82
N LEU A 4 -11.04 -12.19 -52.88
CA LEU A 4 -11.45 -11.54 -51.61
C LEU A 4 -10.29 -11.68 -50.62
N ALA A 5 -9.57 -10.61 -50.35
CA ALA A 5 -8.52 -10.58 -49.34
C ALA A 5 -9.17 -10.37 -47.97
N LEU A 6 -9.17 -11.40 -47.11
CA LEU A 6 -9.56 -11.31 -45.70
C LEU A 6 -8.40 -10.64 -44.92
N LEU A 7 -8.59 -9.41 -44.49
CA LEU A 7 -7.75 -8.74 -43.50
C LEU A 7 -8.10 -9.26 -42.10
N LEU A 8 -7.26 -10.15 -41.54
CA LEU A 8 -7.31 -10.52 -40.13
C LEU A 8 -6.75 -9.33 -39.32
N ALA A 9 -7.62 -8.54 -38.72
CA ALA A 9 -7.25 -7.59 -37.69
C ALA A 9 -6.88 -8.36 -36.42
N GLY A 10 -5.59 -8.59 -36.19
CA GLY A 10 -5.08 -9.13 -34.93
C GLY A 10 -5.28 -8.10 -33.83
N ALA A 11 -6.23 -8.31 -32.95
CA ALA A 11 -6.34 -7.56 -31.71
C ALA A 11 -5.14 -7.90 -30.81
N CYS A 12 -4.14 -7.03 -30.75
CA CYS A 12 -3.12 -7.08 -29.70
C CYS A 12 -3.79 -6.82 -28.36
N ALA A 13 -4.12 -7.88 -27.63
CA ALA A 13 -4.46 -7.77 -26.22
C ALA A 13 -3.19 -7.31 -25.50
N SER A 14 -3.14 -6.03 -25.13
CA SER A 14 -2.08 -5.50 -24.27
C SER A 14 -2.19 -6.21 -22.92
N SER A 15 -1.28 -7.13 -22.65
CA SER A 15 -1.15 -7.75 -21.32
C SER A 15 -0.83 -6.64 -20.34
N ARG A 16 -1.73 -6.37 -19.39
CA ARG A 16 -1.44 -5.44 -18.30
C ARG A 16 -0.24 -5.96 -17.51
N MET A 17 0.80 -5.14 -17.41
CA MET A 17 2.01 -5.46 -16.65
C MET A 17 1.81 -5.23 -15.14
N HIS A 18 0.71 -4.59 -14.74
CA HIS A 18 0.41 -4.20 -13.37
C HIS A 18 -0.96 -4.73 -12.93
N PRO A 19 -1.14 -5.05 -11.65
CA PRO A 19 -2.45 -5.47 -11.14
C PRO A 19 -3.46 -4.30 -11.19
N ASP A 20 -4.76 -4.59 -11.19
CA ASP A 20 -5.81 -3.56 -11.16
C ASP A 20 -5.97 -2.90 -9.79
N THR A 21 -5.58 -3.61 -8.74
CA THR A 21 -5.55 -3.12 -7.35
C THR A 21 -4.27 -3.61 -6.68
N VAL A 22 -3.86 -2.92 -5.62
CA VAL A 22 -2.79 -3.44 -4.75
C VAL A 22 -3.22 -4.79 -4.20
N PRO A 23 -2.46 -5.88 -4.43
CA PRO A 23 -2.82 -7.23 -4.02
C PRO A 23 -3.10 -7.34 -2.51
N VAL A 24 -4.19 -8.06 -2.19
CA VAL A 24 -4.56 -8.39 -0.81
C VAL A 24 -3.49 -9.27 -0.19
N GLY A 25 -3.04 -8.89 1.01
CA GLY A 25 -2.01 -9.59 1.74
C GLY A 25 -1.12 -8.67 2.57
N THR A 26 -0.04 -9.24 3.08
CA THR A 26 0.97 -8.52 3.87
C THR A 26 2.11 -8.05 2.98
N TRP A 27 2.44 -6.78 3.13
CA TRP A 27 3.57 -6.12 2.49
C TRP A 27 4.51 -5.62 3.56
N GLY A 28 5.76 -6.02 3.55
CA GLY A 28 6.71 -5.69 4.59
C GLY A 28 8.01 -5.10 4.07
N GLY A 29 8.56 -4.19 4.86
CA GLY A 29 9.84 -3.54 4.66
C GLY A 29 10.51 -3.19 5.98
N ASP A 30 11.59 -2.42 5.90
CA ASP A 30 12.29 -1.94 7.07
C ASP A 30 11.58 -0.71 7.64
N ASP A 31 11.16 -0.81 8.90
CA ASP A 31 10.35 0.18 9.61
C ASP A 31 9.07 0.63 8.87
N ALA A 32 8.53 -0.26 8.03
CA ALA A 32 7.29 -0.01 7.31
C ALA A 32 6.56 -1.31 6.99
N GLY A 33 5.24 -1.21 6.90
CA GLY A 33 4.37 -2.31 6.53
C GLY A 33 3.02 -1.83 6.03
N LEU A 34 2.36 -2.69 5.26
CA LEU A 34 1.02 -2.47 4.74
C LEU A 34 0.28 -3.81 4.74
N ILE A 35 -0.88 -3.85 5.36
CA ILE A 35 -1.79 -4.99 5.29
C ILE A 35 -2.99 -4.58 4.45
N VAL A 36 -3.14 -5.21 3.29
CA VAL A 36 -4.25 -4.97 2.37
C VAL A 36 -5.31 -6.04 2.55
N ARG A 37 -6.55 -5.61 2.69
CA ARG A 37 -7.75 -6.44 2.74
C ARG A 37 -8.71 -6.03 1.63
N ALA A 38 -9.75 -6.81 1.40
CA ALA A 38 -10.76 -6.49 0.40
C ALA A 38 -11.52 -5.18 0.70
N ASP A 39 -11.65 -4.82 1.96
CA ASP A 39 -12.41 -3.67 2.46
C ASP A 39 -11.56 -2.48 2.89
N GLY A 40 -10.23 -2.58 2.80
CA GLY A 40 -9.33 -1.49 3.17
C GLY A 40 -7.91 -1.93 3.39
N ALA A 41 -7.08 -0.99 3.84
CA ALA A 41 -5.69 -1.26 4.15
C ALA A 41 -5.26 -0.53 5.44
N HIS A 42 -4.35 -1.15 6.17
CA HIS A 42 -3.70 -0.60 7.35
C HIS A 42 -2.19 -0.51 7.12
N ALA A 43 -1.60 0.65 7.33
CA ALA A 43 -0.21 0.91 7.05
C ALA A 43 0.55 1.49 8.25
N HIS A 44 1.83 1.18 8.31
CA HIS A 44 2.79 1.75 9.25
C HIS A 44 3.99 2.32 8.50
N ILE A 45 4.45 3.49 8.91
CA ILE A 45 5.77 4.05 8.58
C ILE A 45 6.39 4.53 9.88
N GLY A 46 7.46 3.86 10.35
CA GLY A 46 8.01 4.09 11.68
C GLY A 46 6.96 3.84 12.77
N CYS A 47 6.89 4.71 13.75
CA CYS A 47 5.87 4.68 14.81
C CYS A 47 4.57 5.42 14.47
N THR A 48 4.34 5.72 13.20
CA THR A 48 3.10 6.30 12.69
C THR A 48 2.28 5.26 11.97
N LEU A 49 0.98 5.44 11.92
CA LEU A 49 0.07 4.47 11.30
C LEU A 49 -1.14 5.15 10.68
N GLY A 50 -1.78 4.45 9.76
CA GLY A 50 -2.99 4.94 9.11
C GLY A 50 -3.78 3.88 8.38
N ASP A 51 -4.94 4.30 7.93
CA ASP A 51 -5.93 3.45 7.29
C ASP A 51 -6.45 4.06 6.00
N VAL A 52 -6.73 3.18 5.04
CA VAL A 52 -7.39 3.49 3.78
C VAL A 52 -8.66 2.65 3.68
N PRO A 53 -9.83 3.26 3.47
CA PRO A 53 -11.06 2.52 3.22
C PRO A 53 -11.11 1.99 1.79
N GLY A 54 -11.62 0.78 1.62
CA GLY A 54 -11.80 0.15 0.32
C GLY A 54 -10.53 -0.34 -0.36
N PRO A 55 -10.66 -0.94 -1.53
CA PRO A 55 -9.53 -1.40 -2.33
C PRO A 55 -8.68 -0.21 -2.81
N ILE A 56 -7.39 -0.43 -3.03
CA ILE A 56 -6.46 0.57 -3.57
C ILE A 56 -6.31 0.34 -5.08
N PRO A 57 -6.98 1.14 -5.94
CA PRO A 57 -6.86 1.01 -7.40
C PRO A 57 -5.44 1.34 -7.87
N VAL A 58 -4.98 0.60 -8.87
CA VAL A 58 -3.68 0.80 -9.52
C VAL A 58 -3.94 1.17 -10.98
N ASP A 59 -3.29 2.23 -11.46
CA ASP A 59 -3.39 2.66 -12.84
C ASP A 59 -2.57 1.77 -13.80
N ALA A 60 -2.66 2.05 -15.10
CA ALA A 60 -1.97 1.26 -16.12
C ALA A 60 -0.44 1.32 -16.01
N ASP A 61 0.10 2.35 -15.37
CA ASP A 61 1.54 2.54 -15.15
C ASP A 61 2.03 1.98 -13.80
N GLY A 62 1.14 1.38 -13.02
CA GLY A 62 1.44 0.82 -11.70
C GLY A 62 1.31 1.81 -10.54
N GLY A 63 0.88 3.03 -10.81
CA GLY A 63 0.70 4.07 -9.82
C GLY A 63 -0.59 3.94 -9.01
N PHE A 64 -0.59 4.40 -7.78
CA PHE A 64 -1.78 4.55 -6.96
C PHE A 64 -1.72 5.85 -6.16
N ASP A 65 -2.88 6.41 -5.88
CA ASP A 65 -3.05 7.61 -5.03
C ASP A 65 -4.46 7.60 -4.44
N VAL A 66 -4.56 7.35 -3.14
CA VAL A 66 -5.82 7.17 -2.43
C VAL A 66 -5.89 8.03 -1.18
N ALA A 67 -7.11 8.46 -0.84
CA ALA A 67 -7.38 9.15 0.41
C ALA A 67 -7.40 8.17 1.59
N GLY A 68 -6.91 8.62 2.73
CA GLY A 68 -6.92 7.86 3.97
C GLY A 68 -6.81 8.79 5.17
N GLN A 69 -6.54 8.19 6.31
CA GLN A 69 -6.31 8.86 7.59
C GLN A 69 -4.99 8.41 8.18
N TRP A 70 -4.31 9.30 8.91
CA TRP A 70 -3.00 9.02 9.48
C TRP A 70 -2.84 9.59 10.87
N ASN A 71 -2.25 8.80 11.76
CA ASN A 71 -1.89 9.17 13.13
C ASN A 71 -0.37 9.23 13.25
N VAL A 72 0.19 10.42 13.51
CA VAL A 72 1.63 10.64 13.69
C VAL A 72 2.05 10.58 15.16
N ASP A 73 1.09 10.60 16.07
CA ASP A 73 1.30 10.63 17.53
C ASP A 73 0.86 9.32 18.20
N ALA A 74 0.96 8.19 17.48
CA ALA A 74 0.58 6.88 18.01
C ALA A 74 1.54 6.37 19.11
N TYR A 75 2.73 6.98 19.23
CA TYR A 75 3.74 6.62 20.22
C TYR A 75 4.47 7.88 20.71
N PRO A 76 4.88 7.96 22.00
CA PRO A 76 4.72 6.97 23.09
C PRO A 76 3.32 6.92 23.71
N LEU A 77 2.49 7.91 23.45
CA LEU A 77 1.11 8.00 23.93
C LEU A 77 0.20 8.39 22.78
N ASP A 78 -0.72 7.49 22.42
CA ASP A 78 -1.74 7.77 21.41
C ASP A 78 -2.72 8.83 21.95
N ARG A 79 -2.73 9.99 21.30
CA ARG A 79 -3.62 11.10 21.63
C ARG A 79 -4.89 11.11 20.78
N GLY A 80 -5.05 10.14 19.87
CA GLY A 80 -6.21 10.06 18.98
C GLY A 80 -6.29 11.17 17.93
N ILE A 81 -5.16 11.84 17.63
CA ILE A 81 -5.10 12.91 16.64
C ILE A 81 -4.97 12.28 15.26
N ILE A 82 -6.02 12.40 14.45
CA ILE A 82 -6.08 11.85 13.11
C ILE A 82 -5.98 12.98 12.10
N HIS A 83 -5.06 12.82 11.14
CA HIS A 83 -4.86 13.73 10.02
C HIS A 83 -5.46 13.16 8.74
N PRO A 84 -6.11 13.97 7.90
CA PRO A 84 -6.43 13.55 6.54
C PRO A 84 -5.14 13.33 5.76
N ALA A 85 -5.07 12.25 4.98
CA ALA A 85 -3.87 11.86 4.28
C ALA A 85 -4.15 11.41 2.84
N ARG A 86 -3.12 11.49 2.01
CA ARG A 86 -3.03 10.83 0.70
C ARG A 86 -1.91 9.81 0.77
N LEU A 87 -2.25 8.57 0.45
CA LEU A 87 -1.28 7.49 0.31
C LEU A 87 -1.04 7.27 -1.18
N SER A 88 0.19 7.40 -1.60
CA SER A 88 0.57 7.30 -3.01
C SER A 88 1.82 6.47 -3.20
N GLY A 89 2.00 5.95 -4.39
CA GLY A 89 3.17 5.18 -4.73
C GLY A 89 3.03 4.41 -6.03
N TRP A 90 3.77 3.33 -6.11
CA TRP A 90 3.85 2.48 -7.30
C TRP A 90 3.99 1.02 -6.89
N THR A 91 3.43 0.12 -7.69
CA THR A 91 3.60 -1.33 -7.51
C THR A 91 3.63 -2.06 -8.84
N ASP A 92 4.43 -3.13 -8.88
CA ASP A 92 4.42 -4.14 -9.94
C ASP A 92 3.66 -5.42 -9.53
N GLY A 93 3.06 -5.43 -8.34
CA GLY A 93 2.40 -6.59 -7.74
C GLY A 93 3.28 -7.42 -6.80
N ASN A 94 4.60 -7.24 -6.83
CA ASN A 94 5.57 -7.93 -5.95
C ASN A 94 6.33 -6.97 -5.04
N THR A 95 6.61 -5.78 -5.53
CA THR A 95 7.21 -4.67 -4.79
C THR A 95 6.28 -3.47 -4.79
N LEU A 96 6.39 -2.63 -3.76
CA LEU A 96 5.59 -1.45 -3.61
C LEU A 96 6.41 -0.33 -2.98
N THR A 97 6.27 0.89 -3.48
CA THR A 97 6.72 2.10 -2.79
C THR A 97 5.53 2.81 -2.20
N LEU A 98 5.65 3.33 -0.98
CA LEU A 98 4.58 4.02 -0.27
C LEU A 98 5.08 5.35 0.26
N SER A 99 4.38 6.41 -0.10
CA SER A 99 4.53 7.75 0.49
C SER A 99 3.19 8.22 1.05
N VAL A 100 3.24 8.96 2.13
CA VAL A 100 2.05 9.52 2.78
C VAL A 100 2.22 11.04 2.89
N LEU A 101 1.23 11.78 2.37
CA LEU A 101 1.12 13.22 2.52
C LEU A 101 -0.02 13.53 3.49
N LEU A 102 0.28 14.21 4.60
CA LEU A 102 -0.73 14.80 5.48
C LEU A 102 -1.24 16.08 4.82
N THR A 103 -2.49 16.08 4.38
CA THR A 103 -3.01 17.17 3.53
C THR A 103 -3.31 18.46 4.29
N ASP A 104 -3.47 18.38 5.61
CA ASP A 104 -3.68 19.52 6.49
C ASP A 104 -2.39 20.23 6.91
N THR A 105 -1.28 19.50 7.02
CA THR A 105 0.01 20.05 7.48
C THR A 105 1.06 20.13 6.37
N GLY A 106 0.89 19.40 5.27
CA GLY A 106 1.88 19.27 4.20
C GLY A 106 3.06 18.35 4.53
N ARG A 107 3.04 17.67 5.69
CA ARG A 107 4.10 16.74 6.08
C ARG A 107 4.08 15.49 5.18
N VAL A 108 5.25 15.08 4.73
CA VAL A 108 5.44 13.86 3.93
C VAL A 108 6.18 12.81 4.76
N LEU A 109 5.69 11.58 4.72
CA LEU A 109 6.31 10.39 5.31
C LEU A 109 6.70 9.42 4.20
N GLY A 110 7.80 8.71 4.38
CA GLY A 110 8.34 7.83 3.33
C GLY A 110 9.30 8.55 2.39
N PRO A 111 9.58 8.00 1.18
CA PRO A 111 9.01 6.75 0.67
C PRO A 111 9.53 5.52 1.41
N ALA A 112 8.64 4.56 1.63
CA ALA A 112 8.97 3.25 2.14
C ALA A 112 8.93 2.20 1.01
N ARG A 113 9.84 1.22 1.04
CA ARG A 113 9.85 0.10 0.10
C ARG A 113 9.34 -1.16 0.79
N LEU A 114 8.36 -1.79 0.20
CA LEU A 114 7.70 -2.98 0.71
C LEU A 114 7.76 -4.11 -0.31
N ALA A 115 7.80 -5.35 0.18
CA ALA A 115 7.72 -6.55 -0.64
C ALA A 115 6.50 -7.38 -0.25
N PHE A 116 5.80 -7.92 -1.23
CA PHE A 116 4.64 -8.78 -1.03
C PHE A 116 5.02 -10.06 -0.30
N GLY A 117 4.22 -10.46 0.69
CA GLY A 117 4.44 -11.68 1.48
C GLY A 117 5.56 -11.60 2.52
N ARG A 118 6.21 -10.43 2.66
CA ARG A 118 7.23 -10.20 3.66
C ARG A 118 6.62 -9.62 4.93
N GLU A 119 7.06 -10.09 6.10
CA GLU A 119 6.69 -9.48 7.37
C GLU A 119 7.42 -8.14 7.58
N PRO A 120 6.74 -7.09 8.06
CA PRO A 120 7.36 -5.83 8.42
C PRO A 120 8.40 -5.99 9.54
N ARG A 121 9.54 -5.34 9.40
CA ARG A 121 10.59 -5.29 10.42
C ARG A 121 10.57 -3.93 11.11
N MET A 122 9.77 -3.79 12.17
CA MET A 122 9.57 -2.55 12.92
C MET A 122 10.62 -2.42 14.04
N GLN A 123 11.87 -2.11 13.69
CA GLN A 123 12.99 -2.09 14.65
C GLN A 123 12.95 -0.88 15.57
N ASN A 124 12.47 0.25 15.07
CA ASN A 124 12.52 1.54 15.76
C ASN A 124 11.20 1.93 16.44
N CYS A 125 10.19 1.04 16.39
CA CYS A 125 8.91 1.29 17.05
C CYS A 125 8.58 0.20 18.09
N PRO A 126 8.69 0.49 19.41
CA PRO A 126 8.45 -0.49 20.47
C PRO A 126 7.04 -1.08 20.47
N ILE A 127 6.02 -0.30 20.09
CA ILE A 127 4.62 -0.77 20.05
C ILE A 127 4.37 -1.89 19.04
N CYS A 128 5.24 -2.05 18.06
CA CYS A 128 5.16 -3.12 17.06
C CYS A 128 6.00 -4.35 17.43
N ARG A 129 6.89 -4.23 18.43
CA ARG A 129 7.79 -5.31 18.86
C ARG A 129 7.16 -6.28 19.85
N ASP A 130 6.29 -5.79 20.72
CA ASP A 130 5.85 -6.50 21.93
C ASP A 130 4.39 -6.97 21.81
N ARG A 131 4.12 -7.83 20.82
CA ARG A 131 2.98 -8.72 20.98
C ARG A 131 3.48 -9.97 21.70
N PRO A 132 3.24 -10.15 23.03
CA PRO A 132 3.57 -11.41 23.70
C PRO A 132 2.89 -12.54 22.94
N ALA A 133 3.65 -13.60 22.65
CA ALA A 133 3.06 -14.81 22.08
C ALA A 133 1.90 -15.27 22.97
N PRO A 134 0.78 -15.70 22.39
CA PRO A 134 -0.34 -16.22 23.18
C PRO A 134 0.20 -17.37 24.02
N ARG A 135 0.07 -17.24 25.35
CA ARG A 135 0.42 -18.33 26.28
C ARG A 135 -0.51 -19.49 25.97
N SER A 136 0.04 -20.57 25.43
CA SER A 136 -0.64 -21.85 25.34
C SER A 136 -1.04 -22.30 26.76
N ARG A 137 -2.33 -22.43 27.00
CA ARG A 137 -2.89 -23.12 28.17
C ARG A 137 -2.98 -24.60 27.87
#